data_eee82a6481bef329b154200b2cb3a166
#
_entry.id   eee82a6481bef329b154200b2cb3a166
#
_cell.length_a   1.000
_cell.length_b   1.000
_cell.length_c   1.000
_cell.angle_alpha   90.00
_cell.angle_beta   90.00
_cell.angle_gamma   90.00
#
_symmetry.space_group_name_H-M   'P 1'
#
loop_
_entity.id
_entity.type
_entity.pdbx_description
1 polymer ?
#
loop_
_entity_poly.entity_id
_entity_poly.type
_entity_poly.pdbx_seq_one_letter_code
_entity_poly.pdbx_strand_id
1 'polypeptide(L)'
;MTIQQTPGQVLPARSAAKMEAAMAVGAFAIGTGEFAIMGLMPDIAQNLGLSEPQVGHAISAYALGVMVGAPLLAILGAKLLRKHMLLLLMGLYALGNFATAFTPTFGSLVAFRFISGLPHGAYFGIAAVVASSMVPTDKRAGAVARVMMGLTLAMLLGNPIATFLGQHLGWRSAFALVSVIALLTIALVWQFVPHRHDEQRSDPRKELRAFTKPQVWMALSIGAIGFAGMFCVFSYLAPTMLEVTKVSPQWIPFGLAAFGVGGIIGNIAGGKLFDRMQFRAVGLILVWSMAVLLFFPFAAASLWGVLVSMGLVGTMVALAAPLQIRLMDIAHE
;
A
#
# COMPACT_ATOMS: atom_id res chain seq x y z
N MET A 1 27.58 -21.71 -8.85
CA MET A 1 27.09 -21.94 -10.20
C MET A 1 26.68 -20.60 -10.77
N THR A 2 27.54 -19.98 -11.56
CA THR A 2 27.34 -18.63 -12.12
C THR A 2 26.32 -18.77 -13.26
N ILE A 3 25.11 -18.27 -13.05
CA ILE A 3 24.07 -18.24 -14.10
C ILE A 3 24.54 -17.19 -15.13
N GLN A 4 25.04 -17.64 -16.27
CA GLN A 4 25.33 -16.78 -17.41
C GLN A 4 24.01 -16.15 -17.89
N GLN A 5 23.86 -14.86 -17.73
CA GLN A 5 22.74 -14.08 -18.27
C GLN A 5 22.91 -13.97 -19.78
N THR A 6 21.94 -14.45 -20.54
CA THR A 6 21.88 -14.30 -21.99
C THR A 6 21.79 -12.80 -22.34
N PRO A 7 22.68 -12.26 -23.24
CA PRO A 7 22.61 -10.89 -23.67
C PRO A 7 21.37 -10.64 -24.52
N GLY A 8 20.33 -10.06 -23.98
CA GLY A 8 19.06 -9.78 -24.68
C GLY A 8 17.91 -9.40 -23.73
N GLN A 9 18.13 -9.51 -22.44
CA GLN A 9 17.07 -9.37 -21.43
C GLN A 9 16.99 -8.00 -20.73
N VAL A 10 18.00 -7.16 -20.88
CA VAL A 10 18.08 -5.86 -20.19
C VAL A 10 17.58 -4.75 -21.10
N LEU A 11 16.63 -3.94 -20.59
CA LEU A 11 16.12 -2.79 -21.33
C LEU A 11 17.14 -1.62 -21.33
N PRO A 12 17.16 -0.80 -22.41
CA PRO A 12 17.84 0.50 -22.37
C PRO A 12 17.32 1.33 -21.19
N ALA A 13 18.20 2.10 -20.54
CA ALA A 13 17.88 2.84 -19.31
C ALA A 13 16.61 3.70 -19.42
N ARG A 14 16.41 4.38 -20.57
CA ARG A 14 15.21 5.19 -20.80
C ARG A 14 13.92 4.35 -20.88
N SER A 15 13.98 3.17 -21.47
CA SER A 15 12.84 2.25 -21.57
C SER A 15 12.52 1.62 -20.22
N ALA A 16 13.53 1.23 -19.45
CA ALA A 16 13.38 0.75 -18.08
C ALA A 16 12.73 1.81 -17.19
N ALA A 17 13.18 3.06 -17.24
CA ALA A 17 12.60 4.15 -16.46
C ALA A 17 11.12 4.41 -16.80
N LYS A 18 10.72 4.33 -18.08
CA LYS A 18 9.30 4.47 -18.50
C LYS A 18 8.45 3.32 -17.98
N MET A 19 8.96 2.10 -18.05
CA MET A 19 8.30 0.91 -17.52
C MET A 19 8.11 0.99 -15.99
N GLU A 20 9.18 1.36 -15.27
CA GLU A 20 9.14 1.55 -13.82
C GLU A 20 8.14 2.66 -13.42
N ALA A 21 8.14 3.80 -14.14
CA ALA A 21 7.20 4.88 -13.93
C ALA A 21 5.74 4.44 -14.19
N ALA A 22 5.49 3.66 -15.25
CA ALA A 22 4.16 3.10 -15.53
C ALA A 22 3.65 2.25 -14.36
N MET A 23 4.51 1.39 -13.79
CA MET A 23 4.14 0.57 -12.64
C MET A 23 4.06 1.39 -11.34
N ALA A 24 4.86 2.44 -11.18
CA ALA A 24 4.76 3.35 -10.04
C ALA A 24 3.44 4.13 -10.01
N VAL A 25 2.88 4.50 -11.17
CA VAL A 25 1.52 5.09 -11.25
C VAL A 25 0.46 4.11 -10.73
N GLY A 26 0.59 2.81 -11.01
CA GLY A 26 -0.30 1.80 -10.44
C GLY A 26 -0.12 1.64 -8.92
N ALA A 27 1.11 1.66 -8.44
CA ALA A 27 1.39 1.67 -7.01
C ALA A 27 0.80 2.92 -6.32
N PHE A 28 0.86 4.07 -6.98
CA PHE A 28 0.21 5.31 -6.53
C PHE A 28 -1.31 5.18 -6.50
N ALA A 29 -1.94 4.61 -7.54
CA ALA A 29 -3.37 4.37 -7.57
C ALA A 29 -3.82 3.48 -6.40
N ILE A 30 -3.09 2.37 -6.18
CA ILE A 30 -3.38 1.41 -5.11
C ILE A 30 -3.27 2.07 -3.74
N GLY A 31 -2.17 2.76 -3.46
CA GLY A 31 -1.99 3.44 -2.18
C GLY A 31 -3.02 4.55 -1.93
N THR A 32 -3.37 5.31 -2.97
CA THR A 32 -4.41 6.34 -2.85
C THR A 32 -5.78 5.70 -2.56
N GLY A 33 -6.18 4.67 -3.29
CA GLY A 33 -7.48 4.02 -3.08
C GLY A 33 -7.59 3.21 -1.79
N GLU A 34 -6.47 2.69 -1.27
CA GLU A 34 -6.43 2.04 0.04
C GLU A 34 -6.78 3.01 1.15
N PHE A 35 -6.12 4.17 1.18
CA PHE A 35 -6.14 5.07 2.33
C PHE A 35 -7.12 6.25 2.21
N ALA A 36 -7.63 6.57 1.01
CA ALA A 36 -8.56 7.69 0.81
C ALA A 36 -9.82 7.60 1.71
N ILE A 37 -10.32 6.39 1.97
CA ILE A 37 -11.49 6.16 2.82
C ILE A 37 -11.28 6.66 4.25
N MET A 38 -10.04 6.67 4.76
CA MET A 38 -9.72 7.10 6.12
C MET A 38 -9.92 8.61 6.32
N GLY A 39 -9.53 9.38 5.29
CA GLY A 39 -9.76 10.83 5.30
C GLY A 39 -11.20 11.25 5.04
N LEU A 40 -12.01 10.37 4.44
CA LEU A 40 -13.40 10.62 4.04
C LEU A 40 -14.41 9.84 4.89
N MET A 41 -13.97 9.22 5.98
CA MET A 41 -14.82 8.39 6.84
C MET A 41 -16.07 9.15 7.33
N PRO A 42 -15.99 10.38 7.86
CA PRO A 42 -17.16 11.13 8.30
C PRO A 42 -18.13 11.44 7.14
N ASP A 43 -17.59 11.82 5.97
CA ASP A 43 -18.41 12.15 4.77
C ASP A 43 -19.19 10.92 4.28
N ILE A 44 -18.55 9.74 4.27
CA ILE A 44 -19.16 8.46 3.90
C ILE A 44 -20.23 8.08 4.92
N ALA A 45 -19.90 8.17 6.21
CA ALA A 45 -20.83 7.86 7.31
C ALA A 45 -22.09 8.71 7.20
N GLN A 46 -21.94 10.02 7.08
CA GLN A 46 -23.06 10.95 6.94
C GLN A 46 -23.91 10.67 5.70
N ASN A 47 -23.26 10.47 4.54
CA ASN A 47 -23.97 10.31 3.27
C ASN A 47 -24.76 8.99 3.17
N LEU A 48 -24.25 7.90 3.78
CA LEU A 48 -24.88 6.59 3.75
C LEU A 48 -25.73 6.31 5.01
N GLY A 49 -25.81 7.24 5.96
CA GLY A 49 -26.54 7.06 7.23
C GLY A 49 -25.92 5.95 8.10
N LEU A 50 -24.59 5.86 8.10
CA LEU A 50 -23.81 4.86 8.83
C LEU A 50 -23.09 5.48 10.02
N SER A 51 -22.71 4.65 11.00
CA SER A 51 -21.72 5.04 12.00
C SER A 51 -20.30 4.93 11.45
N GLU A 52 -19.35 5.69 12.00
CA GLU A 52 -17.94 5.61 11.60
C GLU A 52 -17.35 4.21 11.79
N PRO A 53 -17.64 3.46 12.87
CA PRO A 53 -17.22 2.07 12.98
C PRO A 53 -17.75 1.18 11.85
N GLN A 54 -18.96 1.41 11.35
CA GLN A 54 -19.46 0.69 10.17
C GLN A 54 -18.65 1.02 8.91
N VAL A 55 -18.27 2.27 8.69
CA VAL A 55 -17.36 2.63 7.59
C VAL A 55 -15.98 1.96 7.81
N GLY A 56 -15.52 1.86 9.06
CA GLY A 56 -14.29 1.13 9.42
C GLY A 56 -14.29 -0.34 8.97
N HIS A 57 -15.45 -1.02 8.94
CA HIS A 57 -15.56 -2.37 8.39
C HIS A 57 -15.22 -2.43 6.89
N ALA A 58 -15.45 -1.36 6.14
CA ALA A 58 -15.06 -1.30 4.73
C ALA A 58 -13.53 -1.20 4.55
N ILE A 59 -12.81 -0.60 5.50
CA ILE A 59 -11.34 -0.62 5.57
C ILE A 59 -10.87 -2.05 5.84
N SER A 60 -11.46 -2.72 6.83
CA SER A 60 -11.14 -4.12 7.15
C SER A 60 -11.45 -5.08 6.01
N ALA A 61 -12.54 -4.85 5.28
CA ALA A 61 -12.90 -5.64 4.10
C ALA A 61 -11.85 -5.52 2.98
N TYR A 62 -11.34 -4.31 2.74
CA TYR A 62 -10.24 -4.11 1.80
C TYR A 62 -8.99 -4.89 2.23
N ALA A 63 -8.59 -4.76 3.49
CA ALA A 63 -7.43 -5.48 4.03
C ALA A 63 -7.60 -7.01 3.93
N LEU A 64 -8.81 -7.53 4.19
CA LEU A 64 -9.14 -8.94 3.98
C LEU A 64 -9.02 -9.32 2.49
N GLY A 65 -9.48 -8.44 1.59
CA GLY A 65 -9.29 -8.61 0.14
C GLY A 65 -7.82 -8.72 -0.24
N VAL A 66 -6.95 -7.86 0.32
CA VAL A 66 -5.49 -7.92 0.11
C VAL A 66 -4.92 -9.25 0.57
N MET A 67 -5.30 -9.70 1.77
CA MET A 67 -4.80 -10.95 2.36
C MET A 67 -5.21 -12.18 1.55
N VAL A 68 -6.45 -12.24 1.09
CA VAL A 68 -6.99 -13.37 0.30
C VAL A 68 -6.53 -13.27 -1.15
N GLY A 69 -6.49 -12.08 -1.71
CA GLY A 69 -6.23 -11.84 -3.12
C GLY A 69 -4.81 -12.16 -3.54
N ALA A 70 -3.81 -11.89 -2.71
CA ALA A 70 -2.41 -12.12 -3.06
C ALA A 70 -2.14 -13.60 -3.41
N PRO A 71 -2.42 -14.60 -2.55
CA PRO A 71 -2.22 -15.99 -2.89
C PRO A 71 -3.20 -16.49 -3.97
N LEU A 72 -4.46 -16.07 -3.93
CA LEU A 72 -5.48 -16.49 -4.89
C LEU A 72 -5.09 -16.08 -6.33
N LEU A 73 -4.74 -14.81 -6.52
CA LEU A 73 -4.41 -14.27 -7.84
C LEU A 73 -3.02 -14.72 -8.31
N ALA A 74 -2.08 -15.00 -7.40
CA ALA A 74 -0.82 -15.64 -7.74
C ALA A 74 -1.04 -17.04 -8.33
N ILE A 75 -1.92 -17.85 -7.72
CA ILE A 75 -2.27 -19.18 -8.22
C ILE A 75 -3.02 -19.10 -9.57
N LEU A 76 -4.07 -18.30 -9.64
CA LEU A 76 -4.89 -18.17 -10.85
C LEU A 76 -4.11 -17.57 -12.03
N GLY A 77 -3.21 -16.64 -11.74
CA GLY A 77 -2.39 -15.95 -12.73
C GLY A 77 -1.08 -16.66 -13.11
N ALA A 78 -0.73 -17.78 -12.47
CA ALA A 78 0.56 -18.46 -12.65
C ALA A 78 0.89 -18.85 -14.10
N LYS A 79 -0.12 -19.03 -14.94
CA LYS A 79 0.02 -19.38 -16.37
C LYS A 79 0.04 -18.14 -17.29
N LEU A 80 -0.32 -16.97 -16.77
CA LEU A 80 -0.40 -15.73 -17.55
C LEU A 80 0.98 -15.08 -17.65
N LEU A 81 1.21 -14.35 -18.75
CA LEU A 81 2.36 -13.46 -18.86
C LEU A 81 2.24 -12.32 -17.84
N ARG A 82 3.34 -11.93 -17.21
CA ARG A 82 3.36 -10.90 -16.14
C ARG A 82 2.70 -9.60 -16.58
N LYS A 83 2.92 -9.18 -17.83
CA LYS A 83 2.24 -8.00 -18.39
C LYS A 83 0.71 -8.15 -18.38
N HIS A 84 0.18 -9.27 -18.88
CA HIS A 84 -1.26 -9.50 -18.88
C HIS A 84 -1.82 -9.55 -17.44
N MET A 85 -1.06 -10.13 -16.52
CA MET A 85 -1.45 -10.16 -15.13
C MET A 85 -1.53 -8.75 -14.52
N LEU A 86 -0.53 -7.88 -14.77
CA LEU A 86 -0.59 -6.48 -14.33
C LEU A 86 -1.82 -5.75 -14.89
N LEU A 87 -2.14 -5.96 -16.17
CA LEU A 87 -3.31 -5.35 -16.79
C LEU A 87 -4.63 -5.84 -16.18
N LEU A 88 -4.76 -7.15 -15.93
CA LEU A 88 -5.94 -7.73 -15.30
C LEU A 88 -6.10 -7.25 -13.85
N LEU A 89 -5.02 -7.18 -13.08
CA LEU A 89 -5.03 -6.69 -11.71
C LEU A 89 -5.47 -5.22 -11.65
N MET A 90 -4.94 -4.38 -12.54
CA MET A 90 -5.36 -2.97 -12.61
C MET A 90 -6.78 -2.80 -13.16
N GLY A 91 -7.23 -3.68 -14.05
CA GLY A 91 -8.63 -3.74 -14.50
C GLY A 91 -9.59 -4.07 -13.36
N LEU A 92 -9.28 -5.09 -12.58
CA LEU A 92 -10.05 -5.45 -11.39
C LEU A 92 -10.05 -4.33 -10.36
N TYR A 93 -8.89 -3.68 -10.16
CA TYR A 93 -8.75 -2.55 -9.26
C TYR A 93 -9.60 -1.34 -9.70
N ALA A 94 -9.55 -1.00 -10.98
CA ALA A 94 -10.34 0.09 -11.56
C ALA A 94 -11.84 -0.18 -11.40
N LEU A 95 -12.30 -1.39 -11.74
CA LEU A 95 -13.70 -1.80 -11.61
C LEU A 95 -14.17 -1.78 -10.16
N GLY A 96 -13.38 -2.29 -9.22
CA GLY A 96 -13.71 -2.30 -7.80
C GLY A 96 -13.85 -0.90 -7.21
N ASN A 97 -12.94 0.03 -7.55
CA ASN A 97 -13.03 1.42 -7.10
C ASN A 97 -14.14 2.18 -7.81
N PHE A 98 -14.37 1.94 -9.10
CA PHE A 98 -15.52 2.49 -9.82
C PHE A 98 -16.83 2.04 -9.16
N ALA A 99 -16.99 0.75 -8.88
CA ALA A 99 -18.16 0.23 -8.18
C ALA A 99 -18.31 0.85 -6.77
N THR A 100 -17.20 1.06 -6.06
CA THR A 100 -17.20 1.76 -4.76
C THR A 100 -17.74 3.18 -4.89
N ALA A 101 -17.40 3.91 -5.95
CA ALA A 101 -17.90 5.27 -6.20
C ALA A 101 -19.44 5.32 -6.39
N PHE A 102 -20.07 4.23 -6.83
CA PHE A 102 -21.51 4.14 -7.07
C PHE A 102 -22.27 3.34 -6.00
N THR A 103 -21.63 3.02 -4.89
CA THR A 103 -22.26 2.22 -3.84
C THR A 103 -23.43 2.97 -3.17
N PRO A 104 -24.62 2.34 -3.05
CA PRO A 104 -25.76 2.95 -2.38
C PRO A 104 -25.95 2.48 -0.93
N THR A 105 -25.30 1.40 -0.51
CA THR A 105 -25.55 0.75 0.79
C THR A 105 -24.28 0.30 1.49
N PHE A 106 -24.34 0.05 2.80
CA PHE A 106 -23.25 -0.53 3.57
C PHE A 106 -22.74 -1.86 2.98
N GLY A 107 -23.65 -2.78 2.66
CA GLY A 107 -23.26 -4.10 2.13
C GLY A 107 -22.50 -4.00 0.82
N SER A 108 -22.94 -3.14 -0.10
CA SER A 108 -22.22 -2.91 -1.37
C SER A 108 -20.89 -2.20 -1.15
N LEU A 109 -20.79 -1.27 -0.19
CA LEU A 109 -19.53 -0.63 0.17
C LEU A 109 -18.49 -1.67 0.62
N VAL A 110 -18.86 -2.54 1.57
CA VAL A 110 -18.01 -3.61 2.09
C VAL A 110 -17.58 -4.57 0.97
N ALA A 111 -18.54 -5.02 0.14
CA ALA A 111 -18.27 -5.95 -0.95
C ALA A 111 -17.30 -5.37 -2.00
N PHE A 112 -17.54 -4.13 -2.44
CA PHE A 112 -16.68 -3.51 -3.45
C PHE A 112 -15.30 -3.14 -2.90
N ARG A 113 -15.21 -2.78 -1.64
CA ARG A 113 -13.91 -2.59 -0.97
C ARG A 113 -13.13 -3.90 -0.88
N PHE A 114 -13.76 -5.02 -0.54
CA PHE A 114 -13.13 -6.34 -0.58
C PHE A 114 -12.60 -6.67 -1.98
N ILE A 115 -13.43 -6.48 -3.02
CA ILE A 115 -13.03 -6.72 -4.42
C ILE A 115 -11.86 -5.82 -4.82
N SER A 116 -11.88 -4.54 -4.43
CA SER A 116 -10.78 -3.61 -4.71
C SER A 116 -9.47 -4.02 -4.04
N GLY A 117 -9.54 -4.68 -2.87
CA GLY A 117 -8.37 -5.17 -2.16
C GLY A 117 -7.68 -6.37 -2.83
N LEU A 118 -8.43 -7.23 -3.53
CA LEU A 118 -7.91 -8.47 -4.11
C LEU A 118 -6.63 -8.28 -4.96
N PRO A 119 -6.55 -7.32 -5.89
CA PRO A 119 -5.38 -7.17 -6.77
C PRO A 119 -4.15 -6.56 -6.09
N HIS A 120 -4.29 -5.92 -4.93
CA HIS A 120 -3.25 -5.11 -4.29
C HIS A 120 -1.93 -5.87 -4.11
N GLY A 121 -1.91 -6.94 -3.32
CA GLY A 121 -0.68 -7.67 -3.00
C GLY A 121 -0.04 -8.33 -4.23
N ALA A 122 -0.86 -8.92 -5.09
CA ALA A 122 -0.39 -9.54 -6.33
C ALA A 122 0.24 -8.50 -7.28
N TYR A 123 -0.32 -7.29 -7.37
CA TYR A 123 0.24 -6.22 -8.18
C TYR A 123 1.66 -5.86 -7.75
N PHE A 124 1.88 -5.60 -6.46
CA PHE A 124 3.20 -5.25 -5.95
C PHE A 124 4.22 -6.36 -6.15
N GLY A 125 3.84 -7.62 -5.92
CA GLY A 125 4.71 -8.78 -6.16
C GLY A 125 5.14 -8.87 -7.61
N ILE A 126 4.19 -8.82 -8.55
CA ILE A 126 4.47 -8.94 -10.00
C ILE A 126 5.25 -7.73 -10.50
N ALA A 127 4.88 -6.51 -10.08
CA ALA A 127 5.58 -5.29 -10.48
C ALA A 127 7.04 -5.29 -10.02
N ALA A 128 7.33 -5.76 -8.81
CA ALA A 128 8.70 -5.91 -8.31
C ALA A 128 9.51 -6.90 -9.14
N VAL A 129 8.92 -8.05 -9.49
CA VAL A 129 9.57 -9.06 -10.34
C VAL A 129 9.82 -8.51 -11.75
N VAL A 130 8.85 -7.84 -12.37
CA VAL A 130 9.01 -7.22 -13.69
C VAL A 130 10.11 -6.15 -13.65
N ALA A 131 10.08 -5.23 -12.69
CA ALA A 131 11.08 -4.18 -12.56
C ALA A 131 12.49 -4.75 -12.41
N SER A 132 12.68 -5.72 -11.51
CA SER A 132 14.00 -6.31 -11.25
C SER A 132 14.51 -7.18 -12.40
N SER A 133 13.63 -7.81 -13.19
CA SER A 133 14.03 -8.69 -14.29
C SER A 133 14.50 -7.95 -15.56
N MET A 134 14.20 -6.65 -15.67
CA MET A 134 14.46 -5.85 -16.87
C MET A 134 15.69 -4.94 -16.77
N VAL A 135 16.39 -4.99 -15.65
CA VAL A 135 17.57 -4.16 -15.38
C VAL A 135 18.78 -5.03 -15.00
N PRO A 136 20.04 -4.51 -15.11
CA PRO A 136 21.23 -5.21 -14.64
C PRO A 136 21.13 -5.60 -13.15
N THR A 137 21.86 -6.62 -12.74
CA THR A 137 21.78 -7.19 -11.39
C THR A 137 22.07 -6.17 -10.28
N ASP A 138 23.04 -5.29 -10.50
CA ASP A 138 23.43 -4.21 -9.59
C ASP A 138 22.36 -3.11 -9.44
N LYS A 139 21.38 -3.03 -10.36
CA LYS A 139 20.31 -2.02 -10.37
C LYS A 139 18.93 -2.55 -9.94
N ARG A 140 18.80 -3.83 -9.65
CA ARG A 140 17.51 -4.49 -9.35
C ARG A 140 16.79 -3.88 -8.15
N ALA A 141 17.50 -3.70 -7.04
CA ALA A 141 16.91 -3.09 -5.83
C ALA A 141 16.43 -1.66 -6.10
N GLY A 142 17.20 -0.87 -6.84
CA GLY A 142 16.80 0.48 -7.24
C GLY A 142 15.56 0.51 -8.15
N ALA A 143 15.44 -0.45 -9.07
CA ALA A 143 14.26 -0.55 -9.95
C ALA A 143 12.99 -0.86 -9.14
N VAL A 144 13.05 -1.81 -8.22
CA VAL A 144 11.94 -2.12 -7.31
C VAL A 144 11.59 -0.90 -6.44
N ALA A 145 12.59 -0.24 -5.86
CA ALA A 145 12.39 0.96 -5.04
C ALA A 145 11.67 2.08 -5.80
N ARG A 146 12.00 2.29 -7.10
CA ARG A 146 11.32 3.30 -7.93
C ARG A 146 9.85 2.96 -8.19
N VAL A 147 9.50 1.69 -8.35
CA VAL A 147 8.08 1.27 -8.41
C VAL A 147 7.38 1.49 -7.09
N MET A 148 7.99 1.09 -5.97
CA MET A 148 7.42 1.27 -4.62
C MET A 148 7.29 2.73 -4.21
N MET A 149 8.04 3.64 -4.82
CA MET A 149 7.92 5.08 -4.60
C MET A 149 6.53 5.61 -4.93
N GLY A 150 5.79 4.93 -5.83
CA GLY A 150 4.38 5.23 -6.10
C GLY A 150 3.52 5.16 -4.84
N LEU A 151 3.69 4.13 -4.00
CA LEU A 151 2.97 4.00 -2.73
C LEU A 151 3.34 5.13 -1.75
N THR A 152 4.61 5.46 -1.67
CA THR A 152 5.09 6.57 -0.82
C THR A 152 4.50 7.92 -1.25
N LEU A 153 4.45 8.16 -2.56
CA LEU A 153 3.82 9.38 -3.11
C LEU A 153 2.29 9.37 -2.89
N ALA A 154 1.64 8.21 -2.90
CA ALA A 154 0.23 8.09 -2.56
C ALA A 154 -0.04 8.52 -1.12
N MET A 155 0.78 8.10 -0.17
CA MET A 155 0.66 8.50 1.24
C MET A 155 0.86 10.01 1.42
N LEU A 156 1.84 10.60 0.72
CA LEU A 156 2.20 12.01 0.87
C LEU A 156 1.24 12.95 0.10
N LEU A 157 0.85 12.59 -1.10
CA LEU A 157 0.10 13.46 -2.03
C LEU A 157 -1.27 12.87 -2.39
N GLY A 158 -1.32 11.57 -2.70
CA GLY A 158 -2.53 10.91 -3.20
C GLY A 158 -3.69 11.00 -2.21
N ASN A 159 -3.45 10.66 -0.95
CA ASN A 159 -4.48 10.67 0.09
C ASN A 159 -4.96 12.08 0.44
N PRO A 160 -4.10 13.07 0.66
CA PRO A 160 -4.53 14.45 0.88
C PRO A 160 -5.34 15.00 -0.31
N ILE A 161 -4.90 14.75 -1.55
CA ILE A 161 -5.61 15.20 -2.76
C ILE A 161 -6.97 14.50 -2.89
N ALA A 162 -7.03 13.18 -2.70
CA ALA A 162 -8.28 12.44 -2.77
C ALA A 162 -9.27 12.88 -1.68
N THR A 163 -8.79 13.16 -0.46
CA THR A 163 -9.59 13.66 0.64
C THR A 163 -10.10 15.08 0.34
N PHE A 164 -9.24 15.98 -0.09
CA PHE A 164 -9.63 17.32 -0.50
C PHE A 164 -10.70 17.29 -1.61
N LEU A 165 -10.48 16.48 -2.64
CA LEU A 165 -11.43 16.31 -3.74
C LEU A 165 -12.77 15.77 -3.23
N GLY A 166 -12.71 14.74 -2.37
CA GLY A 166 -13.89 14.11 -1.79
C GLY A 166 -14.72 15.04 -0.90
N GLN A 167 -14.08 15.92 -0.13
CA GLN A 167 -14.74 16.94 0.68
C GLN A 167 -15.46 17.99 -0.15
N HIS A 168 -14.94 18.37 -1.34
CA HIS A 168 -15.50 19.43 -2.17
C HIS A 168 -16.48 18.92 -3.23
N LEU A 169 -16.23 17.75 -3.81
CA LEU A 169 -17.05 17.16 -4.89
C LEU A 169 -17.84 15.93 -4.45
N GLY A 170 -17.79 15.61 -3.13
CA GLY A 170 -18.37 14.40 -2.56
C GLY A 170 -17.38 13.22 -2.59
N TRP A 171 -17.42 12.38 -1.54
CA TRP A 171 -16.47 11.28 -1.33
C TRP A 171 -16.36 10.28 -2.49
N ARG A 172 -17.42 10.16 -3.31
CA ARG A 172 -17.43 9.30 -4.50
C ARG A 172 -16.42 9.72 -5.54
N SER A 173 -16.12 11.01 -5.65
CA SER A 173 -15.13 11.56 -6.60
C SER A 173 -13.71 11.04 -6.32
N ALA A 174 -13.37 10.78 -5.06
CA ALA A 174 -12.07 10.21 -4.71
C ALA A 174 -11.88 8.79 -5.29
N PHE A 175 -12.89 7.94 -5.19
CA PHE A 175 -12.82 6.58 -5.77
C PHE A 175 -12.92 6.60 -7.30
N ALA A 176 -13.68 7.54 -7.88
CA ALA A 176 -13.69 7.77 -9.33
C ALA A 176 -12.29 8.20 -9.83
N LEU A 177 -11.62 9.13 -9.14
CA LEU A 177 -10.24 9.54 -9.45
C LEU A 177 -9.29 8.33 -9.41
N VAL A 178 -9.36 7.50 -8.37
CA VAL A 178 -8.54 6.27 -8.25
C VAL A 178 -8.78 5.35 -9.44
N SER A 179 -10.03 5.17 -9.87
CA SER A 179 -10.37 4.38 -11.05
C SER A 179 -9.76 4.95 -12.32
N VAL A 180 -9.79 6.27 -12.51
CA VAL A 180 -9.17 6.94 -13.67
C VAL A 180 -7.65 6.73 -13.66
N ILE A 181 -6.99 6.86 -12.50
CA ILE A 181 -5.55 6.62 -12.41
C ILE A 181 -5.21 5.13 -12.69
N ALA A 182 -6.07 4.20 -12.25
CA ALA A 182 -5.91 2.78 -12.56
C ALA A 182 -6.07 2.51 -14.06
N LEU A 183 -7.02 3.13 -14.75
CA LEU A 183 -7.16 3.04 -16.21
C LEU A 183 -5.96 3.66 -16.93
N LEU A 184 -5.45 4.80 -16.46
CA LEU A 184 -4.20 5.38 -16.97
C LEU A 184 -3.04 4.40 -16.80
N THR A 185 -2.95 3.72 -15.65
CA THR A 185 -1.94 2.69 -15.42
C THR A 185 -2.05 1.55 -16.44
N ILE A 186 -3.26 1.10 -16.77
CA ILE A 186 -3.47 0.07 -17.81
C ILE A 186 -2.88 0.55 -19.15
N ALA A 187 -3.17 1.79 -19.55
CA ALA A 187 -2.65 2.35 -20.79
C ALA A 187 -1.10 2.43 -20.79
N LEU A 188 -0.52 2.90 -19.68
CA LEU A 188 0.93 3.01 -19.52
C LEU A 188 1.63 1.64 -19.48
N VAL A 189 1.07 0.66 -18.76
CA VAL A 189 1.59 -0.71 -18.71
C VAL A 189 1.47 -1.37 -20.08
N TRP A 190 0.35 -1.18 -20.76
CA TRP A 190 0.18 -1.68 -22.15
C TRP A 190 1.27 -1.13 -23.06
N GLN A 191 1.58 0.15 -23.00
CA GLN A 191 2.54 0.83 -23.85
C GLN A 191 4.00 0.53 -23.49
N PHE A 192 4.36 0.54 -22.19
CA PHE A 192 5.77 0.56 -21.78
C PHE A 192 6.29 -0.74 -21.18
N VAL A 193 5.42 -1.66 -20.74
CA VAL A 193 5.86 -2.97 -20.29
C VAL A 193 5.96 -3.92 -21.47
N PRO A 194 7.14 -4.49 -21.79
CA PRO A 194 7.32 -5.36 -22.94
C PRO A 194 6.63 -6.72 -22.74
N HIS A 195 6.23 -7.33 -23.84
CA HIS A 195 5.81 -8.75 -23.85
C HIS A 195 7.04 -9.64 -23.79
N ARG A 196 7.03 -10.62 -22.88
CA ARG A 196 8.09 -11.64 -22.82
C ARG A 196 7.46 -13.03 -22.80
N HIS A 197 7.82 -13.82 -23.78
CA HIS A 197 7.32 -15.20 -23.91
C HIS A 197 8.20 -16.23 -23.19
N ASP A 198 9.44 -15.85 -22.85
CA ASP A 198 10.46 -16.67 -22.18
C ASP A 198 10.48 -16.51 -20.65
N GLU A 199 9.41 -15.97 -20.08
CA GLU A 199 9.29 -15.83 -18.63
C GLU A 199 9.19 -17.19 -17.95
N GLN A 200 10.09 -17.44 -17.00
CA GLN A 200 9.92 -18.58 -16.11
C GLN A 200 8.62 -18.41 -15.31
N ARG A 201 7.73 -19.35 -15.49
CA ARG A 201 6.47 -19.40 -14.75
C ARG A 201 6.78 -19.64 -13.28
N SER A 202 6.21 -18.85 -12.41
CA SER A 202 6.29 -19.04 -10.97
C SER A 202 5.56 -20.34 -10.61
N ASP A 203 6.13 -21.11 -9.68
CA ASP A 203 5.43 -22.26 -9.10
C ASP A 203 4.76 -21.81 -7.78
N PRO A 204 3.45 -21.56 -7.79
CA PRO A 204 2.74 -21.09 -6.61
C PRO A 204 2.83 -22.03 -5.41
N ARG A 205 3.06 -23.33 -5.67
CA ARG A 205 3.21 -24.34 -4.61
C ARG A 205 4.47 -24.12 -3.78
N LYS A 206 5.54 -23.59 -4.41
CA LYS A 206 6.78 -23.27 -3.69
C LYS A 206 6.58 -22.07 -2.77
N GLU A 207 5.84 -21.06 -3.23
CA GLU A 207 5.52 -19.87 -2.42
C GLU A 207 4.63 -20.24 -1.23
N LEU A 208 3.61 -21.09 -1.45
CA LEU A 208 2.74 -21.56 -0.37
C LEU A 208 3.46 -22.40 0.69
N ARG A 209 4.56 -23.10 0.34
CA ARG A 209 5.37 -23.82 1.31
C ARG A 209 5.99 -22.92 2.39
N ALA A 210 6.23 -21.64 2.12
CA ALA A 210 6.71 -20.72 3.13
C ALA A 210 5.75 -20.64 4.33
N PHE A 211 4.44 -20.76 4.12
CA PHE A 211 3.44 -20.75 5.19
C PHE A 211 3.46 -21.98 6.10
N THR A 212 4.19 -23.04 5.75
CA THR A 212 4.39 -24.20 6.65
C THR A 212 5.45 -23.94 7.72
N LYS A 213 6.25 -22.88 7.59
CA LYS A 213 7.33 -22.53 8.53
C LYS A 213 6.79 -21.69 9.70
N PRO A 214 6.96 -22.14 10.97
CA PRO A 214 6.51 -21.38 12.15
C PRO A 214 7.12 -19.96 12.22
N GLN A 215 8.35 -19.78 11.75
CA GLN A 215 9.07 -18.50 11.76
C GLN A 215 8.37 -17.45 10.88
N VAL A 216 7.71 -17.88 9.80
CA VAL A 216 6.89 -16.99 8.95
C VAL A 216 5.71 -16.45 9.75
N TRP A 217 4.99 -17.30 10.47
CA TRP A 217 3.87 -16.89 11.31
C TRP A 217 4.28 -15.99 12.46
N MET A 218 5.45 -16.21 13.06
CA MET A 218 6.02 -15.31 14.07
C MET A 218 6.29 -13.93 13.48
N ALA A 219 6.95 -13.83 12.32
CA ALA A 219 7.22 -12.56 11.66
C ALA A 219 5.94 -11.83 11.25
N LEU A 220 4.94 -12.56 10.72
CA LEU A 220 3.63 -12.01 10.39
C LEU A 220 2.89 -11.51 11.64
N SER A 221 2.97 -12.23 12.77
CA SER A 221 2.35 -11.81 14.03
C SER A 221 2.99 -10.54 14.59
N ILE A 222 4.32 -10.43 14.53
CA ILE A 222 5.04 -9.20 14.91
C ILE A 222 4.58 -8.04 14.04
N GLY A 223 4.44 -8.25 12.73
CA GLY A 223 3.92 -7.23 11.82
C GLY A 223 2.47 -6.85 12.13
N ALA A 224 1.59 -7.82 12.34
CA ALA A 224 0.19 -7.59 12.65
C ALA A 224 0.02 -6.76 13.93
N ILE A 225 0.70 -7.13 15.01
CA ILE A 225 0.64 -6.42 16.28
C ILE A 225 1.32 -5.03 16.17
N GLY A 226 2.49 -4.98 15.53
CA GLY A 226 3.27 -3.75 15.40
C GLY A 226 2.58 -2.66 14.57
N PHE A 227 1.84 -3.05 13.53
CA PHE A 227 1.09 -2.10 12.70
C PHE A 227 -0.33 -1.81 13.22
N ALA A 228 -0.90 -2.67 14.09
CA ALA A 228 -2.28 -2.51 14.57
C ALA A 228 -2.52 -1.13 15.19
N GLY A 229 -1.64 -0.68 16.10
CA GLY A 229 -1.77 0.62 16.74
C GLY A 229 -1.66 1.79 15.77
N MET A 230 -0.74 1.71 14.80
CA MET A 230 -0.61 2.71 13.75
C MET A 230 -1.90 2.82 12.93
N PHE A 231 -2.44 1.68 12.48
CA PHE A 231 -3.67 1.68 11.69
C PHE A 231 -4.89 2.11 12.50
N CYS A 232 -4.97 1.80 13.81
CA CYS A 232 -6.03 2.32 14.66
C CYS A 232 -6.06 3.85 14.65
N VAL A 233 -4.92 4.50 14.88
CA VAL A 233 -4.83 5.97 14.90
C VAL A 233 -5.07 6.54 13.49
N PHE A 234 -4.43 5.98 12.47
CA PHE A 234 -4.52 6.49 11.11
C PHE A 234 -5.93 6.34 10.52
N SER A 235 -6.61 5.21 10.75
CA SER A 235 -7.96 4.97 10.24
C SER A 235 -8.99 5.93 10.82
N TYR A 236 -8.82 6.34 12.07
CA TYR A 236 -9.74 7.24 12.77
C TYR A 236 -9.21 8.66 12.89
N LEU A 237 -8.23 9.05 12.06
CA LEU A 237 -7.68 10.41 12.07
C LEU A 237 -8.76 11.47 11.84
N ALA A 238 -9.60 11.30 10.80
CA ALA A 238 -10.62 12.28 10.46
C ALA A 238 -11.63 12.48 11.59
N PRO A 239 -12.26 11.44 12.17
CA PRO A 239 -13.08 11.56 13.37
C PRO A 239 -12.34 12.22 14.54
N THR A 240 -11.12 11.80 14.82
CA THR A 240 -10.31 12.39 15.93
C THR A 240 -10.11 13.89 15.74
N MET A 241 -9.79 14.34 14.53
CA MET A 241 -9.60 15.77 14.24
C MET A 241 -10.91 16.56 14.39
N LEU A 242 -12.05 16.00 14.02
CA LEU A 242 -13.34 16.68 14.09
C LEU A 242 -13.92 16.67 15.52
N GLU A 243 -13.85 15.55 16.22
CA GLU A 243 -14.54 15.37 17.51
C GLU A 243 -13.67 15.69 18.71
N VAL A 244 -12.36 15.33 18.69
CA VAL A 244 -11.44 15.53 19.80
C VAL A 244 -10.69 16.85 19.65
N THR A 245 -10.02 17.05 18.50
CA THR A 245 -9.26 18.28 18.23
C THR A 245 -10.20 19.46 17.92
N LYS A 246 -11.42 19.20 17.46
CA LYS A 246 -12.46 20.19 17.10
C LYS A 246 -12.00 21.20 16.05
N VAL A 247 -11.26 20.74 15.06
CA VAL A 247 -10.82 21.56 13.92
C VAL A 247 -11.74 21.38 12.73
N SER A 248 -11.71 22.32 11.78
CA SER A 248 -12.52 22.23 10.56
C SER A 248 -12.01 21.11 9.63
N PRO A 249 -12.89 20.51 8.81
CA PRO A 249 -12.55 19.38 7.91
C PRO A 249 -11.38 19.66 6.97
N GLN A 250 -11.15 20.92 6.61
CA GLN A 250 -10.06 21.35 5.72
C GLN A 250 -8.65 21.00 6.27
N TRP A 251 -8.51 20.69 7.56
CA TRP A 251 -7.25 20.29 8.16
C TRP A 251 -6.93 18.80 8.04
N ILE A 252 -7.93 17.95 7.71
CA ILE A 252 -7.74 16.50 7.58
C ILE A 252 -6.67 16.16 6.51
N PRO A 253 -6.67 16.76 5.30
CA PRO A 253 -5.62 16.49 4.31
C PRO A 253 -4.20 16.79 4.84
N PHE A 254 -4.03 17.80 5.69
CA PHE A 254 -2.73 18.10 6.29
C PHE A 254 -2.30 17.05 7.32
N GLY A 255 -3.23 16.49 8.10
CA GLY A 255 -2.96 15.36 8.99
C GLY A 255 -2.50 14.11 8.22
N LEU A 256 -3.15 13.81 7.09
CA LEU A 256 -2.75 12.73 6.19
C LEU A 256 -1.38 12.98 5.55
N ALA A 257 -1.09 14.22 5.14
CA ALA A 257 0.21 14.60 4.61
C ALA A 257 1.32 14.47 5.66
N ALA A 258 1.06 14.90 6.91
CA ALA A 258 1.98 14.74 8.02
C ALA A 258 2.33 13.26 8.26
N PHE A 259 1.34 12.36 8.23
CA PHE A 259 1.56 10.92 8.27
C PHE A 259 2.45 10.45 7.11
N GLY A 260 2.18 10.92 5.88
CA GLY A 260 2.99 10.59 4.71
C GLY A 260 4.46 11.01 4.85
N VAL A 261 4.71 12.24 5.36
CA VAL A 261 6.08 12.72 5.67
C VAL A 261 6.74 11.81 6.70
N GLY A 262 6.03 11.50 7.79
CA GLY A 262 6.50 10.57 8.82
C GLY A 262 6.83 9.20 8.24
N GLY A 263 5.99 8.68 7.33
CA GLY A 263 6.20 7.40 6.65
C GLY A 263 7.50 7.36 5.82
N ILE A 264 7.82 8.44 5.12
CA ILE A 264 9.10 8.57 4.38
C ILE A 264 10.28 8.52 5.35
N ILE A 265 10.22 9.33 6.42
CA ILE A 265 11.27 9.38 7.43
C ILE A 265 11.44 8.02 8.09
N GLY A 266 10.32 7.39 8.48
CA GLY A 266 10.30 6.07 9.11
C GLY A 266 10.91 4.99 8.22
N ASN A 267 10.53 4.95 6.94
CA ASN A 267 11.04 3.96 6.00
C ASN A 267 12.57 4.07 5.82
N ILE A 268 13.09 5.30 5.68
CA ILE A 268 14.54 5.54 5.56
C ILE A 268 15.25 5.19 6.88
N ALA A 269 14.70 5.62 8.01
CA ALA A 269 15.29 5.38 9.33
C ALA A 269 15.27 3.88 9.69
N GLY A 270 14.15 3.19 9.40
CA GLY A 270 14.00 1.76 9.64
C GLY A 270 15.01 0.92 8.89
N GLY A 271 15.24 1.21 7.59
CA GLY A 271 16.26 0.55 6.80
C GLY A 271 17.66 0.74 7.38
N LYS A 272 18.06 2.01 7.65
CA LYS A 272 19.37 2.32 8.24
C LYS A 272 19.58 1.70 9.64
N LEU A 273 18.52 1.65 10.43
CA LEU A 273 18.56 1.04 11.77
C LEU A 273 18.74 -0.49 11.66
N PHE A 274 18.06 -1.11 10.72
CA PHE A 274 18.18 -2.54 10.46
C PHE A 274 19.60 -2.90 9.95
N ASP A 275 20.17 -2.10 9.06
CA ASP A 275 21.55 -2.31 8.58
C ASP A 275 22.57 -2.33 9.71
N ARG A 276 22.37 -1.50 10.76
CA ARG A 276 23.28 -1.39 11.90
C ARG A 276 23.02 -2.41 13.01
N MET A 277 21.76 -2.72 13.31
CA MET A 277 21.36 -3.46 14.51
C MET A 277 20.67 -4.80 14.20
N GLN A 278 20.47 -5.10 12.92
CA GLN A 278 19.78 -6.30 12.45
C GLN A 278 18.41 -6.46 13.16
N PHE A 279 18.04 -7.65 13.55
CA PHE A 279 16.73 -7.91 14.15
C PHE A 279 16.45 -7.15 15.47
N ARG A 280 17.49 -6.66 16.16
CA ARG A 280 17.33 -5.80 17.35
C ARG A 280 16.63 -4.48 17.00
N ALA A 281 16.74 -4.01 15.77
CA ALA A 281 16.03 -2.84 15.28
C ALA A 281 14.51 -2.97 15.41
N VAL A 282 13.96 -4.17 15.18
CA VAL A 282 12.52 -4.44 15.34
C VAL A 282 12.06 -4.12 16.77
N GLY A 283 12.78 -4.58 17.78
CA GLY A 283 12.45 -4.28 19.18
C GLY A 283 12.45 -2.78 19.49
N LEU A 284 13.47 -2.05 19.01
CA LEU A 284 13.54 -0.60 19.19
C LEU A 284 12.40 0.14 18.48
N ILE A 285 12.06 -0.27 17.25
CA ILE A 285 10.93 0.31 16.52
C ILE A 285 9.60 0.06 17.24
N LEU A 286 9.41 -1.12 17.82
CA LEU A 286 8.20 -1.41 18.61
C LEU A 286 8.12 -0.58 19.88
N VAL A 287 9.24 -0.39 20.60
CA VAL A 287 9.30 0.51 21.77
C VAL A 287 9.01 1.96 21.37
N TRP A 288 9.58 2.42 20.26
CA TRP A 288 9.27 3.73 19.68
C TRP A 288 7.79 3.86 19.35
N SER A 289 7.20 2.86 18.68
CA SER A 289 5.79 2.83 18.33
C SER A 289 4.90 2.92 19.58
N MET A 290 5.23 2.18 20.63
CA MET A 290 4.53 2.27 21.91
C MET A 290 4.59 3.67 22.49
N ALA A 291 5.76 4.31 22.52
CA ALA A 291 5.93 5.68 23.03
C ALA A 291 5.09 6.69 22.22
N VAL A 292 5.10 6.59 20.90
CA VAL A 292 4.29 7.45 20.01
C VAL A 292 2.79 7.27 20.27
N LEU A 293 2.32 6.03 20.40
CA LEU A 293 0.91 5.74 20.67
C LEU A 293 0.46 6.22 22.05
N LEU A 294 1.31 6.12 23.06
CA LEU A 294 1.03 6.66 24.40
C LEU A 294 1.02 8.20 24.41
N PHE A 295 1.81 8.84 23.58
CA PHE A 295 1.84 10.30 23.44
C PHE A 295 0.61 10.85 22.70
N PHE A 296 0.07 10.10 21.72
CA PHE A 296 -0.99 10.53 20.82
C PHE A 296 -2.24 11.13 21.54
N PRO A 297 -2.84 10.48 22.56
CA PRO A 297 -4.03 11.01 23.22
C PRO A 297 -3.83 12.40 23.84
N PHE A 298 -2.65 12.67 24.36
CA PHE A 298 -2.31 13.98 24.96
C PHE A 298 -2.11 15.05 23.88
N ALA A 299 -1.53 14.67 22.75
CA ALA A 299 -1.26 15.58 21.66
C ALA A 299 -2.51 15.88 20.81
N ALA A 300 -3.45 14.93 20.72
CA ALA A 300 -4.65 15.05 19.88
C ALA A 300 -5.61 16.18 20.28
N ALA A 301 -5.45 16.77 21.47
CA ALA A 301 -6.29 17.88 21.94
C ALA A 301 -6.03 19.21 21.21
N SER A 302 -4.97 19.34 20.42
CA SER A 302 -4.63 20.58 19.70
C SER A 302 -4.26 20.30 18.24
N LEU A 303 -4.50 21.30 17.36
CA LEU A 303 -4.18 21.16 15.93
C LEU A 303 -2.70 20.82 15.71
N TRP A 304 -1.79 21.55 16.29
CA TRP A 304 -0.35 21.29 16.10
C TRP A 304 0.06 19.97 16.75
N GLY A 305 -0.54 19.63 17.88
CA GLY A 305 -0.30 18.34 18.55
C GLY A 305 -0.73 17.15 17.67
N VAL A 306 -1.93 17.19 17.05
CA VAL A 306 -2.38 16.11 16.17
C VAL A 306 -1.54 16.03 14.89
N LEU A 307 -1.14 17.16 14.30
CA LEU A 307 -0.29 17.16 13.11
C LEU A 307 1.10 16.57 13.39
N VAL A 308 1.74 16.98 14.48
CA VAL A 308 3.05 16.44 14.89
C VAL A 308 2.95 14.96 15.23
N SER A 309 1.94 14.58 16.03
CA SER A 309 1.76 13.17 16.40
C SER A 309 1.44 12.27 15.18
N MET A 310 0.72 12.78 14.18
CA MET A 310 0.51 12.04 12.93
C MET A 310 1.80 11.83 12.14
N GLY A 311 2.69 12.83 12.12
CA GLY A 311 4.04 12.66 11.60
C GLY A 311 4.81 11.56 12.36
N LEU A 312 4.73 11.56 13.69
CA LEU A 312 5.36 10.51 14.51
C LEU A 312 4.73 9.14 14.28
N VAL A 313 3.41 9.03 14.18
CA VAL A 313 2.70 7.79 13.84
C VAL A 313 3.14 7.28 12.47
N GLY A 314 3.32 8.16 11.48
CA GLY A 314 3.88 7.80 10.17
C GLY A 314 5.25 7.13 10.27
N THR A 315 6.12 7.54 11.22
CA THR A 315 7.44 6.92 11.38
C THR A 315 7.39 5.45 11.78
N MET A 316 6.25 4.95 12.29
CA MET A 316 6.06 3.52 12.63
C MET A 316 6.12 2.61 11.38
N VAL A 317 6.00 3.15 10.18
CA VAL A 317 6.26 2.45 8.90
C VAL A 317 7.70 1.89 8.85
N ALA A 318 8.61 2.39 9.67
CA ALA A 318 9.97 1.87 9.85
C ALA A 318 10.02 0.33 10.08
N LEU A 319 8.95 -0.26 10.61
CA LEU A 319 8.85 -1.70 10.87
C LEU A 319 8.76 -2.54 9.59
N ALA A 320 8.31 -1.97 8.47
CA ALA A 320 8.04 -2.72 7.24
C ALA A 320 9.29 -3.37 6.63
N ALA A 321 10.35 -2.59 6.42
CA ALA A 321 11.57 -3.08 5.76
C ALA A 321 12.27 -4.21 6.55
N PRO A 322 12.50 -4.09 7.87
CA PRO A 322 13.06 -5.17 8.68
C PRO A 322 12.29 -6.49 8.62
N LEU A 323 10.96 -6.43 8.69
CA LEU A 323 10.13 -7.62 8.63
C LEU A 323 10.13 -8.24 7.24
N GLN A 324 10.10 -7.42 6.19
CA GLN A 324 10.15 -7.91 4.81
C GLN A 324 11.47 -8.64 4.52
N ILE A 325 12.60 -8.07 4.94
CA ILE A 325 13.91 -8.70 4.78
C ILE A 325 13.93 -10.04 5.54
N ARG A 326 13.46 -10.07 6.79
CA ARG A 326 13.43 -11.31 7.59
C ARG A 326 12.56 -12.38 6.95
N LEU A 327 11.40 -12.04 6.42
CA LEU A 327 10.53 -12.98 5.71
C LEU A 327 11.20 -13.55 4.45
N MET A 328 11.94 -12.72 3.71
CA MET A 328 12.71 -13.17 2.55
C MET A 328 13.82 -14.16 2.95
N ASP A 329 14.57 -13.87 4.02
CA ASP A 329 15.62 -14.77 4.53
C ASP A 329 15.03 -16.13 4.91
N ILE A 330 13.93 -16.14 5.70
CA ILE A 330 13.25 -17.38 6.10
C ILE A 330 12.71 -18.16 4.87
N ALA A 331 12.26 -17.47 3.83
CA ALA A 331 11.76 -18.14 2.63
C ALA A 331 12.87 -18.82 1.83
N HIS A 332 14.10 -18.33 1.91
CA HIS A 332 15.28 -18.91 1.25
C HIS A 332 15.96 -20.05 2.06
N GLU A 333 15.80 -20.10 3.38
CA GLU A 333 16.20 -21.23 4.25
C GLU A 333 15.29 -22.45 4.04
#